data_477971f843c1f212744b8ed5546341a1
#
_entry.id   477971f843c1f212744b8ed5546341a1
#
_cell.length_a   1.000
_cell.length_b   1.000
_cell.length_c   1.000
_cell.angle_alpha   90.00
_cell.angle_beta   90.00
_cell.angle_gamma   90.00
#
_symmetry.space_group_name_H-M   'P 1'
#
loop_
_entity.id
_entity.type
_entity.pdbx_description
1 polymer ?
#
loop_
_entity_poly.entity_id
_entity_poly.type
_entity_poly.pdbx_seq_one_letter_code
_entity_poly.pdbx_strand_id
1 'polypeptide(L)'
;MSLTDQQVMIRDMARSFAAEQLTPNAALWDRESQYPVDAVRGMAELGLLGMVVPDEWGGAGADTLTHALALEEIAAGDGSCSTIMAVHNSVACLPVLNFGSNDQKHRFLRPLARGNMLG
;
A
#
# COMPACT_ATOMS: atom_id res chain seq x y z
N MET A 1 5.13 -4.39 -23.75
CA MET A 1 5.19 -3.05 -23.15
C MET A 1 6.36 -2.99 -22.17
N SER A 2 7.21 -2.00 -22.35
CA SER A 2 8.37 -1.82 -21.46
C SER A 2 7.97 -1.08 -20.19
N LEU A 3 8.49 -1.49 -19.05
CA LEU A 3 8.31 -0.77 -17.79
C LEU A 3 9.34 0.36 -17.70
N THR A 4 8.94 1.46 -17.07
CA THR A 4 9.89 2.55 -16.76
C THR A 4 10.84 2.10 -15.65
N ASP A 5 11.97 2.80 -15.51
CA ASP A 5 12.92 2.52 -14.44
C ASP A 5 12.27 2.67 -13.06
N GLN A 6 11.40 3.67 -12.89
CA GLN A 6 10.67 3.86 -11.65
C GLN A 6 9.72 2.72 -11.35
N GLN A 7 9.00 2.23 -12.37
CA GLN A 7 8.10 1.09 -12.21
C GLN A 7 8.85 -0.18 -11.82
N VAL A 8 10.00 -0.43 -12.45
CA VAL A 8 10.86 -1.57 -12.11
C VAL A 8 11.35 -1.46 -10.67
N MET A 9 11.79 -0.28 -10.26
CA MET A 9 12.30 -0.04 -8.91
C MET A 9 11.22 -0.29 -7.85
N ILE A 10 10.01 0.19 -8.07
CA ILE A 10 8.88 0.00 -7.14
C ILE A 10 8.48 -1.47 -7.09
N ARG A 11 8.39 -2.13 -8.25
CA ARG A 11 8.09 -3.56 -8.31
C ARG A 11 9.12 -4.38 -7.54
N ASP A 12 10.42 -4.10 -7.75
CA ASP A 12 11.50 -4.84 -7.10
C ASP A 12 11.53 -4.57 -5.59
N MET A 13 11.23 -3.34 -5.17
CA MET A 13 11.09 -3.00 -3.75
C MET A 13 9.95 -3.81 -3.11
N ALA A 14 8.78 -3.86 -3.75
CA ALA A 14 7.64 -4.61 -3.25
C ALA A 14 7.93 -6.11 -3.21
N ARG A 15 8.62 -6.63 -4.22
CA ARG A 15 9.03 -8.04 -4.29
C ARG A 15 9.97 -8.39 -3.15
N SER A 16 10.98 -7.57 -2.89
CA SER A 16 11.94 -7.81 -1.81
C SER A 16 11.24 -7.78 -0.45
N PHE A 17 10.38 -6.80 -0.24
CA PHE A 17 9.60 -6.71 0.99
C PHE A 17 8.72 -7.95 1.19
N ALA A 18 8.03 -8.39 0.14
CA ALA A 18 7.18 -9.58 0.22
C ALA A 18 7.98 -10.83 0.55
N ALA A 19 9.14 -11.01 -0.10
CA ALA A 19 9.99 -12.17 0.13
C ALA A 19 10.56 -12.20 1.56
N GLU A 20 10.93 -11.05 2.11
CA GLU A 20 11.58 -10.96 3.41
C GLU A 20 10.59 -10.89 4.57
N GLN A 21 9.45 -10.19 4.40
CA GLN A 21 8.55 -9.87 5.50
C GLN A 21 7.21 -10.58 5.44
N LEU A 22 6.76 -10.98 4.27
CA LEU A 22 5.43 -11.58 4.11
C LEU A 22 5.47 -13.10 3.96
N THR A 23 6.20 -13.60 2.99
CA THR A 23 6.26 -15.03 2.69
C THR A 23 6.62 -15.88 3.91
N PRO A 24 7.63 -15.52 4.73
CA PRO A 24 7.99 -16.34 5.90
C PRO A 24 6.90 -16.39 6.97
N ASN A 25 6.00 -15.41 7.01
CA ASN A 25 5.02 -15.25 8.08
C ASN A 25 3.58 -15.53 7.66
N ALA A 26 3.30 -15.65 6.37
CA ALA A 26 1.94 -15.76 5.85
C ALA A 26 1.17 -16.95 6.43
N ALA A 27 1.80 -18.12 6.48
CA ALA A 27 1.16 -19.32 7.01
C ALA A 27 0.84 -19.19 8.50
N LEU A 28 1.72 -18.54 9.27
CA LEU A 28 1.51 -18.29 10.69
C LEU A 28 0.32 -17.37 10.92
N TRP A 29 0.24 -16.26 10.17
CA TRP A 29 -0.86 -15.32 10.30
C TRP A 29 -2.19 -15.99 9.99
N ASP A 30 -2.25 -16.80 8.93
CA ASP A 30 -3.45 -17.52 8.54
C ASP A 30 -3.85 -18.55 9.60
N ARG A 31 -2.91 -19.38 10.04
CA ARG A 31 -3.15 -20.44 11.01
C ARG A 31 -3.64 -19.92 12.35
N GLU A 32 -3.11 -18.78 12.82
CA GLU A 32 -3.44 -18.19 14.10
C GLU A 32 -4.45 -17.06 14.02
N SER A 33 -5.00 -16.79 12.83
CA SER A 33 -5.92 -15.68 12.57
C SER A 33 -5.36 -14.35 13.08
N GLN A 34 -4.05 -14.15 12.93
CA GLN A 34 -3.34 -13.02 13.47
C GLN A 34 -3.31 -11.87 12.46
N TYR A 35 -3.60 -10.64 12.92
CA TYR A 35 -3.47 -9.45 12.08
C TYR A 35 -1.99 -9.09 11.93
N PRO A 36 -1.48 -8.91 10.70
CA PRO A 36 -0.04 -8.69 10.46
C PRO A 36 0.39 -7.24 10.70
N VAL A 37 0.37 -6.80 11.96
CA VAL A 37 0.63 -5.40 12.36
C VAL A 37 1.98 -4.89 11.85
N ASP A 38 3.05 -5.66 12.05
CA ASP A 38 4.40 -5.23 11.66
C ASP A 38 4.56 -5.15 10.15
N ALA A 39 3.94 -6.08 9.43
CA ALA A 39 3.96 -6.06 7.97
C ALA A 39 3.19 -4.86 7.41
N VAL A 40 2.04 -4.54 7.98
CA VAL A 40 1.24 -3.38 7.59
C VAL A 40 2.03 -2.09 7.85
N ARG A 41 2.69 -2.00 9.00
CA ARG A 41 3.55 -0.85 9.32
C ARG A 41 4.71 -0.75 8.33
N GLY A 42 5.32 -1.87 7.96
CA GLY A 42 6.38 -1.90 6.95
C GLY A 42 5.90 -1.44 5.59
N MET A 43 4.71 -1.85 5.18
CA MET A 43 4.10 -1.37 3.93
C MET A 43 3.88 0.15 3.98
N ALA A 44 3.43 0.67 5.11
CA ALA A 44 3.23 2.11 5.29
C ALA A 44 4.55 2.88 5.15
N GLU A 45 5.61 2.40 5.76
CA GLU A 45 6.94 3.02 5.67
C GLU A 45 7.47 3.07 4.24
N LEU A 46 7.14 2.08 3.42
CA LEU A 46 7.54 2.03 2.01
C LEU A 46 6.60 2.83 1.09
N GLY A 47 5.56 3.46 1.62
CA GLY A 47 4.62 4.24 0.82
C GLY A 47 3.55 3.40 0.10
N LEU A 48 3.46 2.11 0.39
CA LEU A 48 2.54 1.21 -0.30
C LEU A 48 1.07 1.47 0.06
N LEU A 49 0.78 2.08 1.20
CA LEU A 49 -0.58 2.41 1.62
C LEU A 49 -1.10 3.74 1.04
N GLY A 50 -0.22 4.54 0.44
CA GLY A 50 -0.60 5.82 -0.17
C GLY A 50 -0.17 5.93 -1.63
N MET A 51 -0.08 4.83 -2.36
CA MET A 51 0.45 4.82 -3.72
C MET A 51 -0.35 5.69 -4.69
N VAL A 52 -1.66 5.68 -4.59
CA VAL A 52 -2.54 6.42 -5.49
C VAL A 52 -2.78 7.88 -5.08
N VAL A 53 -2.27 8.28 -3.91
CA VAL A 53 -2.42 9.63 -3.39
C VAL A 53 -1.28 10.52 -3.90
N PRO A 54 -1.56 11.75 -4.38
CA PRO A 54 -0.51 12.67 -4.81
C PRO A 54 0.48 13.00 -3.70
N ASP A 55 1.70 13.35 -4.10
CA ASP A 55 2.78 13.71 -3.19
C ASP A 55 2.41 14.86 -2.26
N GLU A 56 1.66 15.85 -2.76
CA GLU A 56 1.21 16.99 -1.95
C GLU A 56 0.40 16.58 -0.71
N TRP A 57 -0.22 15.40 -0.74
CA TRP A 57 -0.99 14.87 0.39
C TRP A 57 -0.25 13.75 1.12
N GLY A 58 1.03 13.57 0.85
CA GLY A 58 1.86 12.60 1.54
C GLY A 58 1.90 11.21 0.90
N GLY A 59 1.38 11.07 -0.31
CA GLY A 59 1.37 9.81 -1.04
C GLY A 59 2.54 9.66 -2.00
N ALA A 60 2.59 8.53 -2.68
CA ALA A 60 3.63 8.21 -3.66
C ALA A 60 3.36 8.78 -5.05
N GLY A 61 2.11 9.16 -5.34
CA GLY A 61 1.74 9.71 -6.64
C GLY A 61 1.89 8.71 -7.79
N ALA A 62 1.79 7.42 -7.51
CA ALA A 62 1.97 6.38 -8.52
C ALA A 62 0.74 6.25 -9.41
N ASP A 63 0.96 5.86 -10.67
CA ASP A 63 -0.14 5.59 -11.58
C ASP A 63 -0.76 4.21 -11.29
N THR A 64 -1.86 3.91 -11.97
CA THR A 64 -2.61 2.66 -11.79
C THR A 64 -1.76 1.44 -12.10
N LEU A 65 -0.94 1.49 -13.15
CA LEU A 65 -0.08 0.36 -13.53
C LEU A 65 0.99 0.09 -12.46
N THR A 66 1.63 1.15 -11.95
CA THR A 66 2.64 1.01 -10.90
C THR A 66 2.04 0.42 -9.63
N HIS A 67 0.83 0.88 -9.26
CA HIS A 67 0.11 0.33 -8.12
C HIS A 67 -0.20 -1.17 -8.32
N ALA A 68 -0.65 -1.54 -9.52
CA ALA A 68 -0.95 -2.93 -9.84
C ALA A 68 0.29 -3.83 -9.78
N LEU A 69 1.43 -3.35 -10.26
CA LEU A 69 2.69 -4.10 -10.21
C LEU A 69 3.11 -4.38 -8.75
N ALA A 70 3.05 -3.36 -7.91
CA ALA A 70 3.38 -3.52 -6.49
C ALA A 70 2.39 -4.46 -5.80
N LEU A 71 1.10 -4.31 -6.09
CA LEU A 71 0.05 -5.13 -5.50
C LEU A 71 0.22 -6.61 -5.85
N GLU A 72 0.60 -6.93 -7.09
CA GLU A 72 0.90 -8.30 -7.51
C GLU A 72 2.01 -8.93 -6.67
N GLU A 73 3.09 -8.19 -6.43
CA GLU A 73 4.22 -8.69 -5.65
C GLU A 73 3.84 -8.91 -4.19
N ILE A 74 3.04 -8.02 -3.61
CA ILE A 74 2.54 -8.19 -2.25
C ILE A 74 1.61 -9.41 -2.17
N ALA A 75 0.73 -9.60 -3.15
CA ALA A 75 -0.18 -10.74 -3.19
C ALA A 75 0.57 -12.08 -3.27
N ALA A 76 1.68 -12.11 -3.99
CA ALA A 76 2.53 -13.31 -4.08
C ALA A 76 3.13 -13.68 -2.71
N GLY A 77 3.35 -12.69 -1.84
CA GLY A 77 3.85 -12.93 -0.49
C GLY A 77 2.75 -13.29 0.50
N ASP A 78 1.67 -12.53 0.51
CA ASP A 78 0.52 -12.76 1.40
C ASP A 78 -0.74 -12.09 0.86
N GLY A 79 -1.79 -12.88 0.66
CA GLY A 79 -3.06 -12.40 0.13
C GLY A 79 -3.77 -11.41 1.04
N SER A 80 -3.70 -11.61 2.36
CA SER A 80 -4.33 -10.70 3.31
C SER A 80 -3.70 -9.30 3.26
N CYS A 81 -2.38 -9.24 3.18
CA CYS A 81 -1.67 -7.97 3.07
C CYS A 81 -2.00 -7.25 1.76
N SER A 82 -2.15 -7.99 0.65
CA SER A 82 -2.55 -7.37 -0.61
C SER A 82 -3.95 -6.80 -0.54
N THR A 83 -4.87 -7.47 0.13
CA THR A 83 -6.23 -6.99 0.34
C THR A 83 -6.23 -5.70 1.17
N ILE A 84 -5.45 -5.66 2.26
CA ILE A 84 -5.31 -4.46 3.09
C ILE A 84 -4.78 -3.30 2.25
N MET A 85 -3.73 -3.53 1.47
CA MET A 85 -3.14 -2.51 0.61
C MET A 85 -4.14 -2.00 -0.44
N ALA A 86 -4.84 -2.91 -1.12
CA ALA A 86 -5.79 -2.55 -2.18
C ALA A 86 -6.97 -1.76 -1.61
N VAL A 87 -7.56 -2.21 -0.52
CA VAL A 87 -8.72 -1.56 0.10
C VAL A 87 -8.34 -0.20 0.66
N HIS A 88 -7.20 -0.09 1.34
CA HIS A 88 -6.74 1.17 1.92
C HIS A 88 -6.53 2.23 0.84
N ASN A 89 -5.87 1.89 -0.27
CA ASN A 89 -5.66 2.82 -1.38
C ASN A 89 -6.98 3.21 -2.07
N SER A 90 -7.84 2.23 -2.35
CA SER A 90 -9.03 2.46 -3.19
C SER A 90 -10.25 2.91 -2.39
N VAL A 91 -10.57 2.26 -1.28
CA VAL A 91 -11.81 2.53 -0.55
C VAL A 91 -11.62 3.61 0.50
N ALA A 92 -10.44 3.70 1.11
CA ALA A 92 -10.16 4.71 2.13
C ALA A 92 -9.61 6.01 1.54
N CYS A 93 -8.55 5.94 0.71
CA CYS A 93 -7.86 7.14 0.22
C CYS A 93 -8.60 7.83 -0.94
N LEU A 94 -9.02 7.09 -1.95
CA LEU A 94 -9.61 7.69 -3.16
C LEU A 94 -10.89 8.51 -2.90
N PRO A 95 -11.86 8.05 -2.08
CA PRO A 95 -13.04 8.87 -1.81
C PRO A 95 -12.70 10.21 -1.16
N VAL A 96 -11.76 10.25 -0.22
CA VAL A 96 -11.33 11.50 0.41
C VAL A 96 -10.59 12.37 -0.60
N LEU A 97 -9.74 11.79 -1.43
CA LEU A 97 -9.01 12.52 -2.46
C LEU A 97 -9.96 13.17 -3.48
N ASN A 98 -10.96 12.40 -3.95
CA ASN A 98 -11.81 12.83 -5.05
C ASN A 98 -12.97 13.73 -4.60
N PHE A 99 -13.48 13.54 -3.37
CA PHE A 99 -14.69 14.19 -2.92
C PHE A 99 -14.51 15.01 -1.63
N GLY A 100 -13.37 14.86 -0.96
CA GLY A 100 -13.11 15.60 0.27
C GLY A 100 -12.76 17.06 0.04
N SER A 101 -13.11 17.92 1.00
CA SER A 101 -12.64 19.31 1.04
C SER A 101 -11.14 19.33 1.38
N ASN A 102 -10.50 20.50 1.22
CA ASN A 102 -9.10 20.66 1.60
C ASN A 102 -8.89 20.36 3.09
N ASP A 103 -9.81 20.77 3.95
CA ASP A 103 -9.73 20.51 5.38
C ASP A 103 -9.83 19.00 5.66
N GLN A 104 -10.76 18.32 5.00
CA GLN A 104 -10.91 16.86 5.15
C GLN A 104 -9.67 16.13 4.65
N LYS A 105 -9.06 16.58 3.56
CA LYS A 105 -7.81 16.00 3.05
C LYS A 105 -6.67 16.16 4.04
N HIS A 106 -6.55 17.33 4.68
CA HIS A 106 -5.53 17.53 5.72
C HIS A 106 -5.76 16.61 6.92
N ARG A 107 -7.02 16.47 7.35
CA ARG A 107 -7.37 15.73 8.57
C ARG A 107 -7.34 14.21 8.37
N PHE A 108 -7.69 13.72 7.19
CA PHE A 108 -7.88 12.29 6.94
C PHE A 108 -6.94 11.74 5.87
N LEU A 109 -6.79 12.42 4.73
CA LEU A 109 -6.04 11.88 3.61
C LEU A 109 -4.55 11.74 3.93
N ARG A 110 -3.94 12.75 4.55
CA ARG A 110 -2.52 12.68 4.90
C ARG A 110 -2.21 11.53 5.86
N PRO A 111 -2.94 11.35 6.97
CA PRO A 111 -2.71 10.20 7.85
C PRO A 111 -2.97 8.87 7.16
N LEU A 112 -4.00 8.78 6.32
CA LEU A 112 -4.29 7.57 5.55
C LEU A 112 -3.15 7.23 4.60
N ALA A 113 -2.68 8.21 3.82
CA ALA A 113 -1.62 8.00 2.84
C ALA A 113 -0.31 7.57 3.49
N ARG A 114 -0.02 8.06 4.70
CA ARG A 114 1.18 7.71 5.45
C ARG A 114 1.03 6.40 6.24
N GLY A 115 -0.18 5.83 6.28
CA GLY A 115 -0.43 4.62 7.06
C GLY A 115 -0.55 4.84 8.55
N ASN A 116 -0.68 6.08 9.00
CA ASN A 116 -0.90 6.40 10.41
C ASN A 116 -2.34 6.14 10.85
N MET A 117 -3.25 6.02 9.90
CA MET A 117 -4.66 5.72 10.09
C MET A 117 -5.04 4.68 9.04
N LEU A 118 -5.74 3.62 9.45
CA LEU A 118 -6.22 2.59 8.52
C LEU A 118 -7.70 2.79 8.22
N GLY A 119 -8.02 2.59 6.94
CA GLY A 119 -9.40 2.66 6.48
C GLY A 119 -10.17 1.38 6.63
#